data_5ed382cec0803c3fcb0717a1b1fadf25
#
_entry.id   5ed382cec0803c3fcb0717a1b1fadf25
#
_cell.length_a   1.000
_cell.length_b   1.000
_cell.length_c   1.000
_cell.angle_alpha   90.00
_cell.angle_beta   90.00
_cell.angle_gamma   90.00
#
_symmetry.space_group_name_H-M   'P 1'
#
loop_
_entity.id
_entity.type
_entity.pdbx_description
1 polymer ?
#
loop_
_entity_poly.entity_id
_entity_poly.type
_entity_poly.pdbx_seq_one_letter_code
_entity_poly.pdbx_strand_id
1 'polypeptide(L)'
;MSTKRQKIWLWTWELSWPQAIDTIKTALKLGYHTIDTAWIYQNAPKIASAIKESWVPRSELFITSKTRFDYIPDYQKHQFQKSDFSYSLRKQRLEKHLQDLKTDYLDELLIHRPTREENDLALLELLSSYQQKGIIKHIWVSNFPLSYLKQLHSKLPIPLSCNQIELHPCLFDPEMIYYAKTNNLQIIAYSPLAHWHLLKNPIIKHIAKKHQASPAQICIARCLAQWVSLIVKATTPEKLVQNLNSEKIILDHQDFDLIASLPKNHRYNNPPFSPTWD
;
A
#
# COMPACT_ATOMS: atom_id res chain seq x y z
N MET A 1 -18.38 -3.46 -15.95
CA MET A 1 -18.84 -2.79 -14.72
C MET A 1 -17.60 -2.39 -13.95
N SER A 2 -17.37 -1.10 -13.68
CA SER A 2 -16.26 -0.64 -12.86
C SER A 2 -16.52 -1.15 -11.43
N THR A 3 -15.77 -2.14 -10.98
CA THR A 3 -15.78 -2.53 -9.57
C THR A 3 -15.38 -1.30 -8.76
N LYS A 4 -16.33 -0.75 -8.00
CA LYS A 4 -16.10 0.41 -7.16
C LYS A 4 -14.97 0.04 -6.20
N ARG A 5 -13.81 0.66 -6.40
CA ARG A 5 -12.58 0.34 -5.65
C ARG A 5 -12.82 0.53 -4.16
N GLN A 6 -12.51 -0.47 -3.36
CA GLN A 6 -12.59 -0.38 -1.90
C GLN A 6 -11.65 0.69 -1.37
N LYS A 7 -11.99 1.29 -0.24
CA LYS A 7 -11.10 2.24 0.45
C LYS A 7 -10.12 1.55 1.38
N ILE A 8 -10.46 0.37 1.89
CA ILE A 8 -9.65 -0.41 2.81
C ILE A 8 -9.22 -1.70 2.11
N TRP A 9 -7.90 -1.90 2.00
CA TRP A 9 -7.28 -3.01 1.28
C TRP A 9 -6.58 -3.95 2.22
N LEU A 10 -6.50 -5.22 1.84
CA LEU A 10 -5.73 -6.20 2.58
C LEU A 10 -4.24 -6.03 2.29
N TRP A 11 -3.46 -5.69 3.30
CA TRP A 11 -2.00 -5.65 3.22
C TRP A 11 -1.38 -6.99 3.59
N THR A 12 -0.56 -7.55 2.70
CA THR A 12 0.01 -8.89 2.87
C THR A 12 1.45 -8.90 3.42
N TRP A 13 2.02 -7.73 3.75
CA TRP A 13 3.34 -7.62 4.39
C TRP A 13 3.40 -8.41 5.69
N GLU A 14 4.44 -9.26 5.85
CA GLU A 14 4.63 -10.12 7.03
C GLU A 14 3.43 -11.02 7.38
N LEU A 15 2.58 -11.36 6.44
CA LEU A 15 1.67 -12.47 6.64
C LEU A 15 2.49 -13.76 6.55
N SER A 16 2.83 -14.31 7.73
CA SER A 16 3.69 -15.48 7.86
C SER A 16 2.98 -16.78 7.54
N TRP A 17 3.73 -17.79 7.15
CA TRP A 17 3.27 -19.17 7.02
C TRP A 17 3.06 -19.81 8.42
N PRO A 18 2.04 -20.67 8.65
CA PRO A 18 1.00 -21.13 7.72
C PRO A 18 -0.22 -20.22 7.63
N GLN A 19 -0.37 -19.23 8.49
CA GLN A 19 -1.58 -18.41 8.66
C GLN A 19 -1.94 -17.51 7.45
N ALA A 20 -0.97 -17.25 6.56
CA ALA A 20 -1.19 -16.32 5.45
C ALA A 20 -2.34 -16.75 4.53
N ILE A 21 -2.41 -18.04 4.18
CA ILE A 21 -3.45 -18.56 3.28
C ILE A 21 -4.82 -18.41 3.91
N ASP A 22 -4.97 -18.84 5.16
CA ASP A 22 -6.27 -18.80 5.86
C ASP A 22 -6.70 -17.35 6.13
N THR A 23 -5.74 -16.46 6.46
CA THR A 23 -6.02 -15.04 6.63
C THR A 23 -6.55 -14.40 5.33
N ILE A 24 -5.89 -14.66 4.19
CA ILE A 24 -6.31 -14.12 2.90
C ILE A 24 -7.67 -14.70 2.49
N LYS A 25 -7.87 -16.02 2.62
CA LYS A 25 -9.17 -16.67 2.34
C LYS A 25 -10.29 -16.07 3.19
N THR A 26 -10.02 -15.85 4.47
CA THR A 26 -10.99 -15.25 5.39
C THR A 26 -11.30 -13.82 4.98
N ALA A 27 -10.27 -13.02 4.65
CA ALA A 27 -10.46 -11.66 4.18
C ALA A 27 -11.32 -11.61 2.91
N LEU A 28 -11.06 -12.49 1.93
CA LEU A 28 -11.86 -12.58 0.71
C LEU A 28 -13.32 -12.94 1.00
N LYS A 29 -13.57 -13.90 1.90
CA LYS A 29 -14.94 -14.25 2.34
C LYS A 29 -15.65 -13.11 3.07
N LEU A 30 -14.92 -12.25 3.76
CA LEU A 30 -15.44 -11.06 4.44
C LEU A 30 -15.64 -9.86 3.51
N GLY A 31 -15.34 -10.00 2.22
CA GLY A 31 -15.58 -8.97 1.21
C GLY A 31 -14.38 -8.05 0.95
N TYR A 32 -13.17 -8.44 1.34
CA TYR A 32 -11.98 -7.79 0.81
C TYR A 32 -11.80 -8.22 -0.65
N HIS A 33 -11.85 -7.28 -1.57
CA HIS A 33 -11.61 -7.54 -2.99
C HIS A 33 -10.30 -6.91 -3.49
N THR A 34 -9.63 -6.11 -2.66
CA THR A 34 -8.36 -5.48 -3.00
C THR A 34 -7.23 -6.06 -2.13
N ILE A 35 -6.21 -6.61 -2.79
CA ILE A 35 -5.03 -7.22 -2.16
C ILE A 35 -3.81 -6.40 -2.52
N ASP A 36 -3.08 -5.92 -1.52
CA ASP A 36 -1.80 -5.24 -1.69
C ASP A 36 -0.65 -6.18 -1.30
N THR A 37 0.26 -6.40 -2.25
CA THR A 37 1.48 -7.18 -2.07
C THR A 37 2.70 -6.46 -2.63
N ALA A 38 3.84 -7.11 -2.64
CA ALA A 38 5.06 -6.66 -3.30
C ALA A 38 5.97 -7.85 -3.64
N TRP A 39 6.76 -7.72 -4.69
CA TRP A 39 7.76 -8.73 -5.06
C TRP A 39 8.68 -9.09 -3.88
N ILE A 40 9.14 -8.09 -3.12
CA ILE A 40 10.05 -8.30 -2.00
C ILE A 40 9.41 -9.03 -0.80
N TYR A 41 8.08 -9.18 -0.73
CA TYR A 41 7.43 -9.90 0.38
C TYR A 41 7.57 -11.42 0.23
N GLN A 42 7.94 -11.91 -0.93
CA GLN A 42 8.14 -13.33 -1.25
C GLN A 42 6.99 -14.25 -0.85
N ASN A 43 5.78 -13.70 -0.83
CA ASN A 43 4.56 -14.40 -0.44
C ASN A 43 3.58 -14.63 -1.60
N ALA A 44 3.99 -14.31 -2.83
CA ALA A 44 3.17 -14.45 -4.03
C ALA A 44 2.57 -15.86 -4.23
N PRO A 45 3.30 -16.98 -4.05
CA PRO A 45 2.71 -18.31 -4.15
C PRO A 45 1.61 -18.59 -3.12
N LYS A 46 1.69 -17.99 -1.93
CA LYS A 46 0.67 -18.12 -0.87
C LYS A 46 -0.60 -17.35 -1.23
N ILE A 47 -0.43 -16.14 -1.80
CA ILE A 47 -1.55 -15.35 -2.31
C ILE A 47 -2.26 -16.12 -3.42
N ALA A 48 -1.52 -16.69 -4.37
CA ALA A 48 -2.07 -17.51 -5.45
C ALA A 48 -2.86 -18.71 -4.92
N SER A 49 -2.33 -19.43 -3.92
CA SER A 49 -3.02 -20.56 -3.27
C SER A 49 -4.30 -20.11 -2.57
N ALA A 50 -4.22 -19.01 -1.80
CA ALA A 50 -5.38 -18.47 -1.09
C ALA A 50 -6.51 -18.03 -2.05
N ILE A 51 -6.16 -17.37 -3.15
CA ILE A 51 -7.14 -16.96 -4.18
C ILE A 51 -7.79 -18.22 -4.79
N LYS A 52 -7.00 -19.19 -5.20
CA LYS A 52 -7.51 -20.45 -5.75
C LYS A 52 -8.46 -21.16 -4.78
N GLU A 53 -8.10 -21.26 -3.50
CA GLU A 53 -8.88 -21.93 -2.47
C GLU A 53 -10.10 -21.12 -1.99
N SER A 54 -10.14 -19.82 -2.25
CA SER A 54 -11.29 -18.97 -1.88
C SER A 54 -12.46 -19.10 -2.86
N TRP A 55 -12.22 -19.61 -4.06
CA TRP A 55 -13.18 -19.67 -5.18
C TRP A 55 -13.64 -18.29 -5.69
N VAL A 56 -13.01 -17.20 -5.25
CA VAL A 56 -13.30 -15.87 -5.77
C VAL A 56 -12.65 -15.72 -7.15
N PRO A 57 -13.41 -15.40 -8.20
CA PRO A 57 -12.85 -15.21 -9.53
C PRO A 57 -11.78 -14.12 -9.56
N ARG A 58 -10.69 -14.33 -10.32
CA ARG A 58 -9.62 -13.32 -10.47
C ARG A 58 -10.17 -11.96 -10.97
N SER A 59 -11.20 -11.98 -11.79
CA SER A 59 -11.86 -10.78 -12.34
C SER A 59 -12.59 -9.93 -11.29
N GLU A 60 -12.92 -10.50 -10.14
CA GLU A 60 -13.53 -9.79 -9.02
C GLU A 60 -12.50 -9.20 -8.06
N LEU A 61 -11.22 -9.54 -8.25
CA LEU A 61 -10.14 -9.10 -7.40
C LEU A 61 -9.36 -7.95 -8.06
N PHE A 62 -8.93 -7.03 -7.23
CA PHE A 62 -8.00 -5.98 -7.55
C PHE A 62 -6.66 -6.27 -6.86
N ILE A 63 -5.64 -6.65 -7.64
CA ILE A 63 -4.33 -7.02 -7.11
C ILE A 63 -3.33 -5.94 -7.44
N THR A 64 -2.82 -5.32 -6.37
CA THR A 64 -1.73 -4.35 -6.42
C THR A 64 -0.44 -5.03 -5.99
N SER A 65 0.62 -4.84 -6.77
CA SER A 65 1.96 -5.27 -6.39
C SER A 65 2.97 -4.15 -6.54
N LYS A 66 4.18 -4.37 -6.02
CA LYS A 66 5.25 -3.38 -6.05
C LYS A 66 6.53 -4.03 -6.53
N THR A 67 7.26 -3.30 -7.37
CA THR A 67 8.56 -3.70 -7.88
C THR A 67 9.64 -2.80 -7.33
N ARG A 68 10.67 -3.41 -6.82
CA ARG A 68 11.93 -2.77 -6.49
C ARG A 68 13.02 -3.80 -6.73
N PHE A 69 13.62 -3.76 -7.89
CA PHE A 69 14.54 -4.78 -8.33
C PHE A 69 16.01 -4.47 -8.03
N ASP A 70 16.29 -3.36 -7.35
CA ASP A 70 17.63 -2.92 -6.94
C ASP A 70 18.12 -3.56 -5.64
N TYR A 71 17.22 -4.21 -4.89
CA TYR A 71 17.55 -4.91 -3.67
C TYR A 71 16.91 -6.30 -3.64
N ILE A 72 17.67 -7.28 -3.18
CA ILE A 72 17.18 -8.63 -2.90
C ILE A 72 17.09 -8.76 -1.38
N PRO A 73 15.92 -9.08 -0.83
CA PRO A 73 15.81 -9.32 0.59
C PRO A 73 16.47 -10.65 0.98
N ASP A 74 17.36 -10.59 1.95
CA ASP A 74 17.83 -11.75 2.71
C ASP A 74 17.10 -11.77 4.06
N TYR A 75 15.95 -12.43 4.10
CA TYR A 75 15.12 -12.47 5.30
C TYR A 75 15.76 -13.24 6.47
N GLN A 76 16.69 -14.17 6.18
CA GLN A 76 17.39 -14.92 7.24
C GLN A 76 18.38 -14.02 7.98
N LYS A 77 18.99 -13.08 7.28
CA LYS A 77 19.97 -12.13 7.85
C LYS A 77 19.37 -10.77 8.19
N HIS A 78 18.06 -10.55 7.93
CA HIS A 78 17.42 -9.24 8.02
C HIS A 78 18.17 -8.14 7.23
N GLN A 79 18.74 -8.51 6.08
CA GLN A 79 19.56 -7.64 5.24
C GLN A 79 18.96 -7.51 3.84
N PHE A 80 19.32 -6.43 3.16
CA PHE A 80 19.00 -6.20 1.76
C PHE A 80 20.30 -6.15 0.96
N GLN A 81 20.49 -7.07 0.04
CA GLN A 81 21.62 -7.05 -0.87
C GLN A 81 21.32 -6.18 -2.07
N LYS A 82 22.23 -5.26 -2.42
CA LYS A 82 22.12 -4.45 -3.62
C LYS A 82 22.18 -5.37 -4.86
N SER A 83 21.28 -5.15 -5.79
CA SER A 83 21.17 -5.92 -7.01
C SER A 83 21.53 -5.10 -8.24
N ASP A 84 21.84 -5.79 -9.34
CA ASP A 84 22.01 -5.17 -10.64
C ASP A 84 20.69 -4.57 -11.17
N PHE A 85 20.80 -3.41 -11.83
CA PHE A 85 19.69 -2.69 -12.47
C PHE A 85 19.48 -3.06 -13.94
N SER A 86 20.12 -4.13 -14.44
CA SER A 86 19.99 -4.50 -15.85
C SER A 86 18.51 -4.72 -16.25
N TYR A 87 18.18 -4.28 -17.45
CA TYR A 87 16.84 -4.43 -18.02
C TYR A 87 16.38 -5.90 -18.04
N SER A 88 17.26 -6.80 -18.42
CA SER A 88 16.99 -8.24 -18.50
C SER A 88 16.59 -8.82 -17.15
N LEU A 89 17.30 -8.45 -16.09
CA LEU A 89 17.04 -8.93 -14.74
C LEU A 89 15.70 -8.38 -14.18
N ARG A 90 15.40 -7.10 -14.44
CA ARG A 90 14.10 -6.52 -14.04
C ARG A 90 12.94 -7.22 -14.73
N LYS A 91 13.07 -7.47 -16.03
CA LYS A 91 12.09 -8.21 -16.82
C LYS A 91 11.89 -9.62 -16.24
N GLN A 92 12.97 -10.37 -16.04
CA GLN A 92 12.91 -11.73 -15.48
C GLN A 92 12.21 -11.76 -14.11
N ARG A 93 12.51 -10.82 -13.23
CA ARG A 93 11.89 -10.75 -11.91
C ARG A 93 10.41 -10.42 -11.96
N LEU A 94 10.00 -9.53 -12.85
CA LEU A 94 8.59 -9.21 -13.05
C LEU A 94 7.83 -10.43 -13.58
N GLU A 95 8.37 -11.10 -14.59
CA GLU A 95 7.75 -12.30 -15.16
C GLU A 95 7.67 -13.44 -14.13
N LYS A 96 8.73 -13.65 -13.36
CA LYS A 96 8.71 -14.62 -12.26
C LYS A 96 7.65 -14.28 -11.20
N HIS A 97 7.50 -13.00 -10.86
CA HIS A 97 6.49 -12.57 -9.88
C HIS A 97 5.06 -12.83 -10.36
N LEU A 98 4.77 -12.59 -11.64
CA LEU A 98 3.48 -12.94 -12.26
C LEU A 98 3.21 -14.44 -12.23
N GLN A 99 4.22 -15.25 -12.56
CA GLN A 99 4.14 -16.72 -12.48
C GLN A 99 3.87 -17.20 -11.05
N ASP A 100 4.53 -16.61 -10.05
CA ASP A 100 4.35 -16.95 -8.64
C ASP A 100 2.95 -16.55 -8.13
N LEU A 101 2.40 -15.45 -8.62
CA LEU A 101 1.02 -15.03 -8.36
C LEU A 101 -0.01 -15.87 -9.14
N LYS A 102 0.42 -16.66 -10.12
CA LYS A 102 -0.45 -17.45 -11.02
C LYS A 102 -1.54 -16.59 -11.65
N THR A 103 -1.16 -15.42 -12.16
CA THR A 103 -2.06 -14.47 -12.81
C THR A 103 -1.47 -13.96 -14.11
N ASP A 104 -2.33 -13.74 -15.11
CA ASP A 104 -1.92 -13.20 -16.40
C ASP A 104 -1.78 -11.67 -16.39
N TYR A 105 -2.32 -11.02 -15.36
CA TYR A 105 -2.27 -9.58 -15.24
C TYR A 105 -2.26 -9.10 -13.78
N LEU A 106 -1.75 -7.87 -13.58
CA LEU A 106 -1.91 -7.08 -12.37
C LEU A 106 -2.82 -5.89 -12.64
N ASP A 107 -3.68 -5.58 -11.69
CA ASP A 107 -4.50 -4.37 -11.77
C ASP A 107 -3.62 -3.13 -11.59
N GLU A 108 -2.61 -3.22 -10.69
CA GLU A 108 -1.63 -2.16 -10.48
C GLU A 108 -0.25 -2.71 -10.18
N LEU A 109 0.76 -2.01 -10.68
CA LEU A 109 2.15 -2.25 -10.30
C LEU A 109 2.84 -0.93 -9.98
N LEU A 110 3.43 -0.85 -8.78
CA LEU A 110 4.06 0.34 -8.24
C LEU A 110 5.58 0.22 -8.29
N ILE A 111 6.26 1.33 -8.57
CA ILE A 111 7.64 1.49 -8.12
C ILE A 111 7.61 1.61 -6.60
N HIS A 112 8.21 0.64 -5.88
CA HIS A 112 8.06 0.52 -4.44
C HIS A 112 8.68 1.68 -3.65
N ARG A 113 9.83 2.20 -4.14
CA ARG A 113 10.51 3.40 -3.64
C ARG A 113 11.29 4.03 -4.77
N PRO A 114 11.46 5.34 -4.75
CA PRO A 114 12.32 6.01 -5.72
C PRO A 114 13.77 5.56 -5.54
N THR A 115 14.51 5.64 -6.63
CA THR A 115 15.95 5.37 -6.66
C THR A 115 16.68 6.59 -7.21
N ARG A 116 17.35 6.46 -8.36
CA ARG A 116 17.86 7.59 -9.14
C ARG A 116 16.92 7.83 -10.31
N GLU A 117 16.79 9.08 -10.74
CA GLU A 117 15.84 9.46 -11.79
C GLU A 117 15.99 8.61 -13.06
N GLU A 118 17.21 8.41 -13.54
CA GLU A 118 17.46 7.59 -14.72
C GLU A 118 16.97 6.14 -14.58
N ASN A 119 17.10 5.56 -13.38
CA ASN A 119 16.64 4.21 -13.11
C ASN A 119 15.12 4.13 -13.00
N ASP A 120 14.50 5.14 -12.40
CA ASP A 120 13.05 5.20 -12.23
C ASP A 120 12.38 5.43 -13.58
N LEU A 121 12.93 6.31 -14.44
CA LEU A 121 12.46 6.52 -15.80
C LEU A 121 12.58 5.24 -16.65
N ALA A 122 13.73 4.56 -16.62
CA ALA A 122 13.94 3.31 -17.32
C ALA A 122 13.00 2.18 -16.82
N LEU A 123 12.67 2.17 -15.52
CA LEU A 123 11.71 1.24 -14.98
C LEU A 123 10.28 1.58 -15.43
N LEU A 124 9.90 2.84 -15.42
CA LEU A 124 8.59 3.28 -15.92
C LEU A 124 8.40 2.95 -17.41
N GLU A 125 9.45 3.09 -18.23
CA GLU A 125 9.44 2.70 -19.64
C GLU A 125 9.21 1.18 -19.78
N LEU A 126 9.93 0.35 -19.01
CA LEU A 126 9.69 -1.08 -18.98
C LEU A 126 8.23 -1.41 -18.60
N LEU A 127 7.72 -0.82 -17.51
CA LEU A 127 6.35 -1.06 -17.07
C LEU A 127 5.32 -0.62 -18.11
N SER A 128 5.57 0.50 -18.82
CA SER A 128 4.72 0.98 -19.92
C SER A 128 4.60 -0.06 -21.03
N SER A 129 5.68 -0.76 -21.36
CA SER A 129 5.64 -1.84 -22.35
C SER A 129 4.73 -3.01 -21.93
N TYR A 130 4.63 -3.29 -20.64
CA TYR A 130 3.72 -4.30 -20.07
C TYR A 130 2.28 -3.79 -19.98
N GLN A 131 2.11 -2.49 -19.76
CA GLN A 131 0.78 -1.86 -19.79
C GLN A 131 0.17 -1.91 -21.19
N GLN A 132 0.96 -1.60 -22.22
CA GLN A 132 0.52 -1.69 -23.62
C GLN A 132 0.09 -3.11 -24.01
N LYS A 133 0.70 -4.14 -23.41
CA LYS A 133 0.33 -5.55 -23.59
C LYS A 133 -0.87 -5.99 -22.73
N GLY A 134 -1.43 -5.12 -21.90
CA GLY A 134 -2.52 -5.44 -20.98
C GLY A 134 -2.14 -6.29 -19.77
N ILE A 135 -0.85 -6.56 -19.57
CA ILE A 135 -0.33 -7.36 -18.44
C ILE A 135 -0.34 -6.54 -17.14
N ILE A 136 -0.15 -5.23 -17.23
CA ILE A 136 -0.33 -4.27 -16.14
C ILE A 136 -1.41 -3.29 -16.56
N LYS A 137 -2.47 -3.12 -15.76
CA LYS A 137 -3.53 -2.17 -16.10
C LYS A 137 -3.16 -0.73 -15.75
N HIS A 138 -2.55 -0.52 -14.57
CA HIS A 138 -2.15 0.79 -14.09
C HIS A 138 -0.74 0.78 -13.51
N ILE A 139 0.05 1.82 -13.81
CA ILE A 139 1.40 2.00 -13.28
C ILE A 139 1.36 3.14 -12.26
N TRP A 140 1.93 2.88 -11.07
CA TRP A 140 1.91 3.78 -9.94
C TRP A 140 3.27 3.88 -9.26
N VAL A 141 3.33 4.73 -8.25
CA VAL A 141 4.54 4.91 -7.44
C VAL A 141 4.23 4.75 -5.96
N SER A 142 5.27 4.54 -5.16
CA SER A 142 5.18 4.46 -3.71
C SER A 142 6.40 5.11 -3.07
N ASN A 143 6.18 5.84 -1.98
CA ASN A 143 7.23 6.55 -1.25
C ASN A 143 7.94 7.65 -2.05
N PHE A 144 7.27 8.27 -2.99
CA PHE A 144 7.82 9.40 -3.73
C PHE A 144 7.56 10.71 -2.97
N PRO A 145 8.62 11.47 -2.59
CA PRO A 145 8.48 12.81 -2.02
C PRO A 145 7.77 13.74 -2.98
N LEU A 146 7.12 14.77 -2.47
CA LEU A 146 6.33 15.69 -3.28
C LEU A 146 7.16 16.40 -4.34
N SER A 147 8.35 16.88 -3.98
CA SER A 147 9.29 17.53 -4.91
C SER A 147 9.64 16.60 -6.08
N TYR A 148 10.00 15.36 -5.78
CA TYR A 148 10.37 14.39 -6.79
C TYR A 148 9.17 13.94 -7.64
N LEU A 149 8.00 13.81 -7.03
CA LEU A 149 6.76 13.51 -7.74
C LEU A 149 6.41 14.60 -8.76
N LYS A 150 6.53 15.89 -8.37
CA LYS A 150 6.35 17.05 -9.27
C LYS A 150 7.35 17.02 -10.44
N GLN A 151 8.62 16.74 -10.14
CA GLN A 151 9.68 16.64 -11.16
C GLN A 151 9.39 15.55 -12.18
N LEU A 152 9.01 14.34 -11.73
CA LEU A 152 8.66 13.24 -12.64
C LEU A 152 7.40 13.53 -13.44
N HIS A 153 6.36 14.08 -12.79
CA HIS A 153 5.10 14.38 -13.46
C HIS A 153 5.29 15.32 -14.67
N SER A 154 6.26 16.26 -14.61
CA SER A 154 6.57 17.15 -15.72
C SER A 154 7.32 16.47 -16.89
N LYS A 155 7.92 15.30 -16.65
CA LYS A 155 8.77 14.59 -17.64
C LYS A 155 8.11 13.37 -18.25
N LEU A 156 7.07 12.86 -17.62
CA LEU A 156 6.44 11.61 -18.05
C LEU A 156 5.33 11.86 -19.07
N PRO A 157 5.28 11.09 -20.15
CA PRO A 157 4.16 11.12 -21.09
C PRO A 157 2.89 10.45 -20.51
N ILE A 158 3.03 9.73 -19.39
CA ILE A 158 1.94 9.02 -18.72
C ILE A 158 1.69 9.70 -17.36
N PRO A 159 0.45 10.14 -17.08
CA PRO A 159 0.13 10.72 -15.77
C PRO A 159 0.26 9.66 -14.68
N LEU A 160 1.08 9.96 -13.66
CA LEU A 160 1.09 9.18 -12.43
C LEU A 160 -0.26 9.37 -11.74
N SER A 161 -0.98 8.28 -11.53
CA SER A 161 -2.34 8.34 -10.97
C SER A 161 -2.43 7.94 -9.50
N CYS A 162 -1.32 7.49 -8.90
CA CYS A 162 -1.27 7.16 -7.47
C CYS A 162 0.13 7.25 -6.87
N ASN A 163 0.18 7.67 -5.59
CA ASN A 163 1.34 7.53 -4.72
C ASN A 163 0.93 6.82 -3.41
N GLN A 164 1.56 5.68 -3.13
CA GLN A 164 1.33 4.96 -1.87
C GLN A 164 2.38 5.38 -0.84
N ILE A 165 1.98 6.02 0.27
CA ILE A 165 2.87 6.62 1.26
C ILE A 165 2.52 6.22 2.68
N GLU A 166 3.50 6.34 3.60
CA GLU A 166 3.20 6.27 5.03
C GLU A 166 2.34 7.47 5.43
N LEU A 167 1.16 7.16 5.99
CA LEU A 167 0.23 8.18 6.47
C LEU A 167 -0.57 7.65 7.65
N HIS A 168 -0.54 8.40 8.76
CA HIS A 168 -1.24 8.08 10.00
C HIS A 168 -1.43 9.37 10.83
N PRO A 169 -2.15 9.34 11.97
CA PRO A 169 -2.41 10.53 12.79
C PRO A 169 -1.19 11.39 13.16
N CYS A 170 0.01 10.79 13.29
CA CYS A 170 1.25 11.50 13.60
C CYS A 170 2.13 11.82 12.37
N LEU A 171 1.72 11.43 11.17
CA LEU A 171 2.41 11.73 9.92
C LEU A 171 1.38 12.09 8.84
N PHE A 172 1.22 13.37 8.62
CA PHE A 172 0.27 13.89 7.66
C PHE A 172 0.90 15.06 6.91
N ASP A 173 0.91 14.94 5.59
CA ASP A 173 1.45 15.95 4.69
C ASP A 173 0.28 16.62 3.93
N PRO A 174 -0.13 17.83 4.34
CA PRO A 174 -1.23 18.54 3.71
C PRO A 174 -0.90 18.99 2.28
N GLU A 175 0.37 19.28 1.98
CA GLU A 175 0.78 19.71 0.63
C GLU A 175 0.70 18.55 -0.34
N MET A 176 1.14 17.35 0.05
CA MET A 176 0.99 16.13 -0.75
C MET A 176 -0.50 15.85 -1.03
N ILE A 177 -1.37 15.95 -0.01
CA ILE A 177 -2.81 15.72 -0.19
C ILE A 177 -3.43 16.77 -1.10
N TYR A 178 -3.06 18.04 -0.96
CA TYR A 178 -3.54 19.12 -1.82
C TYR A 178 -3.09 18.89 -3.28
N TYR A 179 -1.80 18.61 -3.48
CA TYR A 179 -1.25 18.31 -4.80
C TYR A 179 -1.96 17.10 -5.44
N ALA A 180 -2.18 16.06 -4.67
CA ALA A 180 -2.86 14.86 -5.14
C ALA A 180 -4.28 15.18 -5.64
N LYS A 181 -5.06 15.94 -4.87
CA LYS A 181 -6.42 16.35 -5.24
C LYS A 181 -6.45 17.20 -6.52
N THR A 182 -5.54 18.17 -6.65
CA THR A 182 -5.50 19.09 -7.79
C THR A 182 -5.00 18.45 -9.07
N ASN A 183 -4.22 17.36 -8.97
CA ASN A 183 -3.65 16.67 -10.12
C ASN A 183 -4.28 15.29 -10.38
N ASN A 184 -5.45 15.03 -9.79
CA ASN A 184 -6.18 13.77 -9.94
C ASN A 184 -5.34 12.53 -9.57
N LEU A 185 -4.42 12.70 -8.61
CA LEU A 185 -3.55 11.67 -8.07
C LEU A 185 -4.20 11.04 -6.85
N GLN A 186 -4.28 9.72 -6.77
CA GLN A 186 -4.78 9.03 -5.59
C GLN A 186 -3.65 8.84 -4.56
N ILE A 187 -3.94 9.09 -3.30
CA ILE A 187 -3.07 8.70 -2.20
C ILE A 187 -3.58 7.41 -1.56
N ILE A 188 -2.63 6.49 -1.31
CA ILE A 188 -2.90 5.27 -0.54
C ILE A 188 -2.02 5.30 0.70
N ALA A 189 -2.67 5.26 1.85
CA ALA A 189 -1.99 5.26 3.13
C ALA A 189 -1.54 3.85 3.51
N TYR A 190 -0.26 3.65 3.82
CA TYR A 190 0.19 2.46 4.52
C TYR A 190 0.59 2.79 5.96
N SER A 191 0.66 1.76 6.82
CA SER A 191 0.94 1.88 8.25
C SER A 191 0.01 2.86 8.99
N PRO A 192 -1.32 2.82 8.79
CA PRO A 192 -2.26 3.77 9.39
C PRO A 192 -2.25 3.74 10.94
N LEU A 193 -1.69 2.70 11.54
CA LEU A 193 -1.57 2.51 12.99
C LEU A 193 -0.22 2.96 13.57
N ALA A 194 0.64 3.59 12.74
CA ALA A 194 2.00 4.01 13.15
C ALA A 194 2.78 2.88 13.83
N HIS A 195 2.92 1.72 13.15
CA HIS A 195 3.56 0.52 13.73
C HIS A 195 3.05 0.14 15.12
N TRP A 196 1.74 0.23 15.36
CA TRP A 196 1.05 -0.10 16.63
C TRP A 196 1.23 0.91 17.76
N HIS A 197 2.10 1.93 17.62
CA HIS A 197 2.35 2.92 18.67
C HIS A 197 1.08 3.70 19.06
N LEU A 198 0.24 4.02 18.08
CA LEU A 198 -1.01 4.76 18.32
C LEU A 198 -2.06 3.96 19.10
N LEU A 199 -1.99 2.64 19.11
CA LEU A 199 -2.98 1.82 19.84
C LEU A 199 -2.91 1.99 21.36
N LYS A 200 -1.76 2.43 21.87
CA LYS A 200 -1.55 2.69 23.31
C LYS A 200 -1.73 4.17 23.67
N ASN A 201 -1.85 5.03 22.68
CA ASN A 201 -1.93 6.48 22.90
C ASN A 201 -3.23 6.85 23.67
N PRO A 202 -3.16 7.65 24.75
CA PRO A 202 -4.31 7.98 25.58
C PRO A 202 -5.38 8.79 24.82
N ILE A 203 -4.99 9.70 23.93
CA ILE A 203 -5.91 10.49 23.10
C ILE A 203 -6.70 9.58 22.17
N ILE A 204 -6.01 8.68 21.45
CA ILE A 204 -6.67 7.73 20.55
C ILE A 204 -7.60 6.78 21.32
N LYS A 205 -7.21 6.33 22.52
CA LYS A 205 -8.08 5.52 23.39
C LYS A 205 -9.30 6.28 23.89
N HIS A 206 -9.14 7.56 24.21
CA HIS A 206 -10.26 8.41 24.62
C HIS A 206 -11.30 8.53 23.52
N ILE A 207 -10.86 8.85 22.29
CA ILE A 207 -11.73 8.94 21.12
C ILE A 207 -12.38 7.57 20.81
N ALA A 208 -11.61 6.49 20.91
CA ALA A 208 -12.11 5.13 20.70
C ALA A 208 -13.27 4.78 21.67
N LYS A 209 -13.12 5.15 22.94
CA LYS A 209 -14.19 4.97 23.94
C LYS A 209 -15.46 5.77 23.59
N LYS A 210 -15.31 7.03 23.15
CA LYS A 210 -16.43 7.89 22.72
C LYS A 210 -17.22 7.23 21.57
N HIS A 211 -16.53 6.67 20.59
CA HIS A 211 -17.13 6.04 19.42
C HIS A 211 -17.46 4.56 19.59
N GLN A 212 -17.29 3.97 20.79
CA GLN A 212 -17.46 2.53 21.03
C GLN A 212 -16.69 1.67 20.02
N ALA A 213 -15.48 2.11 19.66
CA ALA A 213 -14.62 1.53 18.66
C ALA A 213 -13.26 1.14 19.24
N SER A 214 -12.47 0.37 18.50
CA SER A 214 -11.08 0.11 18.86
C SER A 214 -10.16 1.30 18.46
N PRO A 215 -9.02 1.49 19.14
CA PRO A 215 -8.02 2.48 18.74
C PRO A 215 -7.57 2.36 17.28
N ALA A 216 -7.49 1.12 16.76
CA ALA A 216 -7.15 0.86 15.36
C ALA A 216 -8.20 1.46 14.41
N GLN A 217 -9.48 1.30 14.73
CA GLN A 217 -10.57 1.85 13.93
C GLN A 217 -10.54 3.37 13.89
N ILE A 218 -10.18 4.04 14.98
CA ILE A 218 -10.02 5.51 15.00
C ILE A 218 -8.89 5.98 14.09
N CYS A 219 -7.74 5.31 14.13
CA CYS A 219 -6.63 5.63 13.24
C CYS A 219 -7.00 5.43 11.75
N ILE A 220 -7.71 4.34 11.43
CA ILE A 220 -8.22 4.06 10.09
C ILE A 220 -9.23 5.13 9.66
N ALA A 221 -10.24 5.42 10.49
CA ALA A 221 -11.26 6.44 10.22
C ALA A 221 -10.63 7.82 9.99
N ARG A 222 -9.59 8.17 10.78
CA ARG A 222 -8.85 9.43 10.61
C ARG A 222 -8.17 9.51 9.24
N CYS A 223 -7.56 8.41 8.77
CA CYS A 223 -6.96 8.38 7.43
C CYS A 223 -8.04 8.50 6.35
N LEU A 224 -9.12 7.74 6.45
CA LEU A 224 -10.23 7.77 5.47
C LEU A 224 -10.86 9.16 5.33
N ALA A 225 -10.93 9.92 6.41
CA ALA A 225 -11.44 11.29 6.41
C ALA A 225 -10.58 12.27 5.56
N GLN A 226 -9.37 11.87 5.17
CA GLN A 226 -8.49 12.65 4.28
C GLN A 226 -8.68 12.33 2.79
N TRP A 227 -9.72 11.58 2.42
CA TRP A 227 -9.99 11.18 1.03
C TRP A 227 -8.94 10.24 0.44
N VAL A 228 -8.25 9.49 1.29
CA VAL A 228 -7.27 8.49 0.89
C VAL A 228 -7.85 7.08 1.02
N SER A 229 -7.39 6.15 0.20
CA SER A 229 -7.53 4.72 0.46
C SER A 229 -6.39 4.26 1.36
N LEU A 230 -6.52 3.12 2.00
CA LEU A 230 -5.46 2.61 2.86
C LEU A 230 -5.30 1.10 2.78
N ILE A 231 -4.09 0.66 3.05
CA ILE A 231 -3.75 -0.75 3.23
C ILE A 231 -3.56 -1.05 4.71
N VAL A 232 -4.17 -2.13 5.18
CA VAL A 232 -4.10 -2.52 6.58
C VAL A 232 -3.96 -4.03 6.72
N LYS A 233 -3.13 -4.47 7.66
CA LYS A 233 -2.93 -5.88 8.00
C LYS A 233 -3.80 -6.27 9.19
N ALA A 234 -4.40 -7.45 9.11
CA ALA A 234 -4.99 -8.13 10.25
C ALA A 234 -4.81 -9.64 10.06
N THR A 235 -4.73 -10.36 11.17
CA THR A 235 -4.48 -11.82 11.18
C THR A 235 -5.62 -12.62 11.79
N THR A 236 -6.66 -11.94 12.29
CA THR A 236 -7.85 -12.61 12.84
C THR A 236 -9.12 -12.10 12.14
N PRO A 237 -10.16 -12.95 12.02
CA PRO A 237 -11.43 -12.56 11.40
C PRO A 237 -12.05 -11.30 12.03
N GLU A 238 -12.00 -11.21 13.37
CA GLU A 238 -12.58 -10.08 14.11
C GLU A 238 -11.89 -8.76 13.74
N LYS A 239 -10.55 -8.76 13.65
CA LYS A 239 -9.79 -7.56 13.26
C LYS A 239 -10.03 -7.20 11.79
N LEU A 240 -10.18 -8.18 10.91
CA LEU A 240 -10.54 -7.94 9.51
C LEU A 240 -11.90 -7.23 9.43
N VAL A 241 -12.91 -7.73 10.14
CA VAL A 241 -14.25 -7.09 10.21
C VAL A 241 -14.17 -5.70 10.83
N GLN A 242 -13.43 -5.52 11.94
CA GLN A 242 -13.24 -4.23 12.58
C GLN A 242 -12.61 -3.21 11.63
N ASN A 243 -11.60 -3.60 10.87
CA ASN A 243 -10.97 -2.72 9.89
C ASN A 243 -11.99 -2.24 8.84
N LEU A 244 -12.78 -3.13 8.25
CA LEU A 244 -13.81 -2.75 7.28
C LEU A 244 -14.86 -1.82 7.90
N ASN A 245 -15.29 -2.11 9.13
CA ASN A 245 -16.29 -1.29 9.83
C ASN A 245 -15.78 0.11 10.19
N SER A 246 -14.47 0.39 10.07
CA SER A 246 -13.93 1.73 10.30
C SER A 246 -14.49 2.78 9.33
N GLU A 247 -14.99 2.37 8.15
CA GLU A 247 -15.64 3.28 7.20
C GLU A 247 -16.94 3.90 7.75
N LYS A 248 -17.54 3.29 8.77
CA LYS A 248 -18.79 3.75 9.39
C LYS A 248 -18.57 4.77 10.50
N ILE A 249 -17.31 4.97 10.94
CA ILE A 249 -16.98 5.88 12.03
C ILE A 249 -16.81 7.28 11.46
N ILE A 250 -17.61 8.21 11.96
CA ILE A 250 -17.54 9.62 11.60
C ILE A 250 -16.94 10.37 12.78
N LEU A 251 -15.73 10.88 12.61
CA LEU A 251 -15.04 11.71 13.58
C LEU A 251 -15.58 13.14 13.53
N ASP A 252 -15.80 13.77 14.69
CA ASP A 252 -16.23 15.16 14.78
C ASP A 252 -15.04 16.14 14.94
N HIS A 253 -15.33 17.44 15.00
CA HIS A 253 -14.30 18.48 15.14
C HIS A 253 -13.42 18.30 16.38
N GLN A 254 -14.01 17.93 17.52
CA GLN A 254 -13.25 17.73 18.76
C GLN A 254 -12.26 16.55 18.62
N ASP A 255 -12.67 15.49 17.93
CA ASP A 255 -11.78 14.36 17.64
C ASP A 255 -10.60 14.78 16.76
N PHE A 256 -10.86 15.61 15.75
CA PHE A 256 -9.80 16.15 14.88
C PHE A 256 -8.85 17.05 15.66
N ASP A 257 -9.34 17.92 16.54
CA ASP A 257 -8.52 18.81 17.39
C ASP A 257 -7.63 17.99 18.34
N LEU A 258 -8.19 16.97 18.97
CA LEU A 258 -7.44 16.06 19.83
C LEU A 258 -6.36 15.31 19.05
N ILE A 259 -6.66 14.79 17.86
CA ILE A 259 -5.67 14.15 17.00
C ILE A 259 -4.64 15.15 16.49
N ALA A 260 -5.04 16.42 16.26
CA ALA A 260 -4.12 17.47 15.85
C ALA A 260 -3.08 17.81 16.94
N SER A 261 -3.37 17.58 18.20
CA SER A 261 -2.42 17.77 19.31
C SER A 261 -1.35 16.68 19.45
N LEU A 262 -1.47 15.57 18.71
CA LEU A 262 -0.45 14.53 18.72
C LEU A 262 0.88 15.02 18.13
N PRO A 263 2.04 14.49 18.57
CA PRO A 263 3.33 14.74 17.93
C PRO A 263 3.28 14.49 16.43
N LYS A 264 3.88 15.39 15.66
CA LYS A 264 3.82 15.35 14.18
C LYS A 264 5.16 14.92 13.57
N ASN A 265 5.11 14.61 12.27
CA ASN A 265 6.27 14.33 11.41
C ASN A 265 7.10 13.14 11.88
N HIS A 266 6.48 12.16 12.53
CA HIS A 266 7.16 10.94 12.94
C HIS A 266 6.97 9.83 11.91
N ARG A 267 8.00 9.56 11.13
CA ARG A 267 8.04 8.50 10.13
C ARG A 267 8.66 7.23 10.72
N TYR A 268 7.90 6.14 10.71
CA TYR A 268 8.36 4.85 11.23
C TYR A 268 9.04 3.98 10.16
N ASN A 269 8.63 4.14 8.90
CA ASN A 269 9.15 3.32 7.82
C ASN A 269 10.19 4.08 7.00
N ASN A 270 11.38 4.25 7.58
CA ASN A 270 12.49 4.99 6.99
C ASN A 270 13.79 4.15 6.94
N PRO A 271 13.82 3.06 6.13
CA PRO A 271 15.03 2.25 5.99
C PRO A 271 16.18 3.06 5.35
N PRO A 272 17.45 2.60 5.45
CA PRO A 272 18.63 3.34 4.97
C PRO A 272 18.59 3.75 3.49
N PHE A 273 17.76 3.08 2.70
CA PHE A 273 17.56 3.35 1.28
C PHE A 273 16.28 4.15 1.01
N SER A 274 15.70 4.80 2.02
CA SER A 274 14.57 5.72 1.82
C SER A 274 15.03 6.97 1.08
N PRO A 275 14.11 7.63 0.33
CA PRO A 275 14.42 8.93 -0.23
C PRO A 275 14.60 9.96 0.88
N THR A 276 15.24 11.08 0.55
CA THR A 276 15.13 12.28 1.36
C THR A 276 13.70 12.80 1.22
N TRP A 277 13.03 13.01 2.33
CA TRP A 277 11.67 13.55 2.37
C TRP A 277 11.68 15.07 2.40
N ASP A 278 10.65 15.68 1.82
CA ASP A 278 10.44 17.14 1.86
C ASP A 278 10.13 17.61 3.27
#